data_56c9e7343cc6100e80b615bffbc96938
#
_entry.id   56c9e7343cc6100e80b615bffbc96938
#
_cell.length_a   1.000
_cell.length_b   1.000
_cell.length_c   1.000
_cell.angle_alpha   90.00
_cell.angle_beta   90.00
_cell.angle_gamma   90.00
#
_symmetry.space_group_name_H-M   'P 1'
#
loop_
_entity.id
_entity.type
_entity.pdbx_description
1 polymer ?
#
loop_
_entity_poly.entity_id
_entity_poly.type
_entity_poly.pdbx_seq_one_letter_code
_entity_poly.pdbx_strand_id
1 'polypeptide(L)'
;CGEKNEDGCGAPKPNSIRKDNNGIGKLIIEWKIKDQEKTRIMWDASDVHKILRRISDSDIQIMGFNKYFCKPEWLICSVFGVCPPSVRPSVRSDNNTRMEDDLTHKLCDIIKTNRTLKSKLQQKSPKKVIWFKNGKRIN
;
A
#
# COMPACT_ATOMS: atom_id res chain seq x y z
N CYS A 1 -3.15 -1.24 -20.08
CA CYS A 1 -1.99 -0.96 -20.93
C CYS A 1 -2.01 -1.93 -22.10
N GLY A 2 -2.38 -1.47 -23.29
CA GLY A 2 -2.35 -2.20 -24.55
C GLY A 2 -1.28 -1.61 -25.46
N GLU A 3 -1.03 -2.25 -26.59
CA GLU A 3 -0.22 -1.67 -27.65
C GLU A 3 -0.93 -0.42 -28.22
N LYS A 4 -0.16 0.50 -28.82
CA LYS A 4 -0.71 1.77 -29.35
C LYS A 4 -1.86 1.58 -30.37
N ASN A 5 -1.97 0.40 -30.95
CA ASN A 5 -2.97 0.08 -31.98
C ASN A 5 -4.27 -0.51 -31.41
N GLU A 6 -4.36 -0.72 -30.09
CA GLU A 6 -5.48 -1.38 -29.40
C GLU A 6 -6.10 -0.48 -28.33
N ASP A 7 -6.39 0.78 -28.61
CA ASP A 7 -6.97 1.76 -27.66
C ASP A 7 -6.25 1.84 -26.30
N GLY A 8 -5.04 1.30 -26.20
CA GLY A 8 -4.23 1.30 -25.00
C GLY A 8 -3.43 2.57 -24.81
N CYS A 9 -3.01 2.85 -23.58
CA CYS A 9 -2.19 4.02 -23.27
C CYS A 9 -0.76 3.95 -23.85
N GLY A 10 -0.37 2.85 -24.49
CA GLY A 10 0.96 2.61 -25.07
C GLY A 10 2.07 2.46 -24.02
N ALA A 11 1.75 2.43 -22.74
CA ALA A 11 2.75 2.19 -21.69
C ALA A 11 3.16 0.71 -21.67
N PRO A 12 4.46 0.40 -21.54
CA PRO A 12 4.92 -0.97 -21.46
C PRO A 12 4.39 -1.66 -20.22
N LYS A 13 3.92 -2.90 -20.39
CA LYS A 13 3.50 -3.73 -19.26
C LYS A 13 4.71 -4.06 -18.38
N PRO A 14 4.56 -4.11 -17.05
CA PRO A 14 5.61 -4.64 -16.20
C PRO A 14 5.84 -6.13 -16.47
N ASN A 15 7.08 -6.55 -16.48
CA ASN A 15 7.45 -7.95 -16.67
C ASN A 15 7.16 -8.79 -15.43
N SER A 16 7.33 -8.21 -14.25
CA SER A 16 6.98 -8.86 -12.98
C SER A 16 6.55 -7.88 -11.93
N ILE A 17 5.63 -8.33 -11.08
CA ILE A 17 5.20 -7.64 -9.86
C ILE A 17 5.44 -8.62 -8.72
N ARG A 18 6.27 -8.23 -7.76
CA ARG A 18 6.63 -9.08 -6.63
C ARG A 18 6.44 -8.34 -5.31
N LYS A 19 6.11 -9.08 -4.29
CA LYS A 19 6.13 -8.58 -2.91
C LYS A 19 7.58 -8.38 -2.48
N ASP A 20 7.87 -7.26 -1.84
CA ASP A 20 9.17 -7.06 -1.19
C ASP A 20 9.24 -7.93 0.07
N ASN A 21 10.22 -8.83 0.14
CA ASN A 21 10.42 -9.70 1.30
C ASN A 21 10.97 -8.94 2.53
N ASN A 22 11.64 -7.82 2.29
CA ASN A 22 12.25 -7.00 3.34
C ASN A 22 11.38 -5.84 3.79
N GLY A 23 10.33 -5.53 3.03
CA GLY A 23 9.42 -4.41 3.29
C GLY A 23 7.98 -4.87 3.42
N ILE A 24 7.38 -4.66 4.60
CA ILE A 24 5.97 -4.95 4.81
C ILE A 24 5.13 -4.01 3.94
N GLY A 25 4.31 -4.60 3.06
CA GLY A 25 3.34 -3.84 2.24
C GLY A 25 3.93 -3.08 1.05
N LYS A 26 5.15 -3.42 0.61
CA LYS A 26 5.74 -2.85 -0.61
C LYS A 26 5.67 -3.82 -1.76
N LEU A 27 5.46 -3.30 -2.96
CA LEU A 27 5.52 -4.04 -4.21
C LEU A 27 6.71 -3.58 -5.03
N ILE A 28 7.47 -4.54 -5.54
CA ILE A 28 8.55 -4.31 -6.49
C ILE A 28 8.01 -4.59 -7.89
N ILE A 29 8.06 -3.58 -8.73
CA ILE A 29 7.62 -3.67 -10.12
C ILE A 29 8.84 -3.57 -11.01
N GLU A 30 8.99 -4.56 -11.88
CA GLU A 30 10.14 -4.66 -12.78
C GLU A 30 9.69 -4.55 -14.23
N TRP A 31 10.37 -3.68 -14.98
CA TRP A 31 10.28 -3.60 -16.43
C TRP A 31 11.61 -4.02 -17.04
N LYS A 32 11.55 -4.79 -18.10
CA LYS A 32 12.69 -5.11 -18.96
C LYS A 32 12.32 -4.65 -20.38
N ILE A 33 12.78 -3.48 -20.74
CA ILE A 33 12.68 -2.99 -22.13
C ILE A 33 13.84 -3.58 -22.90
N LYS A 34 13.60 -4.02 -24.16
CA LYS A 34 14.66 -4.55 -25.03
C LYS A 34 15.83 -3.54 -25.05
N ASP A 35 17.04 -4.03 -24.83
CA ASP A 35 18.30 -3.27 -24.85
C ASP A 35 18.50 -2.19 -23.76
N GLN A 36 17.67 -2.19 -22.72
CA GLN A 36 17.84 -1.31 -21.56
C GLN A 36 18.02 -2.10 -20.25
N GLU A 37 18.68 -1.47 -19.29
CA GLU A 37 18.79 -2.02 -17.93
C GLU A 37 17.42 -2.23 -17.31
N LYS A 38 17.32 -3.26 -16.46
CA LYS A 38 16.09 -3.57 -15.72
C LYS A 38 15.74 -2.39 -14.81
N THR A 39 14.63 -1.73 -15.08
CA THR A 39 14.09 -0.69 -14.23
C THR A 39 13.25 -1.30 -13.12
N ARG A 40 13.56 -0.98 -11.86
CA ARG A 40 12.81 -1.41 -10.68
C ARG A 40 12.21 -0.20 -9.97
N ILE A 41 10.92 -0.26 -9.72
CA ILE A 41 10.22 0.77 -8.95
C ILE A 41 9.53 0.09 -7.77
N MET A 42 9.69 0.68 -6.58
CA MET A 42 8.96 0.25 -5.39
C MET A 42 7.71 1.09 -5.20
N TRP A 43 6.57 0.42 -5.09
CA TRP A 43 5.30 1.06 -4.78
C TRP A 43 4.92 0.79 -3.34
N ASP A 44 4.53 1.84 -2.64
CA ASP A 44 3.91 1.78 -1.33
C ASP A 44 2.40 1.50 -1.47
N ALA A 45 1.75 1.06 -0.39
CA ALA A 45 0.31 0.82 -0.38
C ALA A 45 -0.51 2.04 -0.82
N SER A 46 -0.03 3.26 -0.52
CA SER A 46 -0.66 4.51 -0.95
C SER A 46 -0.64 4.70 -2.47
N ASP A 47 0.41 4.25 -3.15
CA ASP A 47 0.53 4.36 -4.61
C ASP A 47 -0.38 3.35 -5.29
N VAL A 48 -0.41 2.12 -4.77
CA VAL A 48 -1.34 1.08 -5.22
C VAL A 48 -2.79 1.52 -5.05
N HIS A 49 -3.14 2.09 -3.90
CA HIS A 49 -4.48 2.61 -3.64
C HIS A 49 -4.89 3.69 -4.65
N LYS A 50 -4.00 4.64 -4.97
CA LYS A 50 -4.26 5.67 -5.99
C LYS A 50 -4.54 5.08 -7.36
N ILE A 51 -3.84 4.00 -7.73
CA ILE A 51 -4.03 3.32 -9.02
C ILE A 51 -5.37 2.60 -9.04
N LEU A 52 -5.66 1.80 -8.00
CA LEU A 52 -6.91 1.04 -7.92
C LEU A 52 -8.14 1.96 -7.90
N ARG A 53 -8.03 3.15 -7.30
CA ARG A 53 -9.10 4.15 -7.28
C ARG A 53 -9.41 4.75 -8.65
N ARG A 54 -8.48 4.68 -9.62
CA ARG A 54 -8.66 5.22 -10.97
C ARG A 54 -9.37 4.25 -11.92
N ILE A 55 -9.63 3.02 -11.48
CA ILE A 55 -10.34 2.04 -12.29
C ILE A 55 -11.79 2.51 -12.45
N SER A 56 -12.29 2.53 -13.69
CA SER A 56 -13.65 2.94 -14.00
C SER A 56 -14.69 1.92 -13.52
N ASP A 57 -15.92 2.38 -13.28
CA ASP A 57 -17.00 1.48 -12.84
C ASP A 57 -17.34 0.39 -13.88
N SER A 58 -17.13 0.67 -15.18
CA SER A 58 -17.27 -0.30 -16.25
C SER A 58 -16.20 -1.40 -16.17
N ASP A 59 -14.94 -1.00 -15.96
CA ASP A 59 -13.84 -1.95 -15.84
C ASP A 59 -13.97 -2.82 -14.58
N ILE A 60 -14.47 -2.23 -13.48
CA ILE A 60 -14.75 -2.95 -12.24
C ILE A 60 -15.69 -4.12 -12.50
N GLN A 61 -16.75 -3.92 -13.28
CA GLN A 61 -17.71 -4.98 -13.63
C GLN A 61 -17.07 -6.05 -14.53
N ILE A 62 -16.28 -5.65 -15.54
CA ILE A 62 -15.57 -6.58 -16.43
C ILE A 62 -14.58 -7.44 -15.64
N MET A 63 -13.92 -6.87 -14.64
CA MET A 63 -13.00 -7.57 -13.73
C MET A 63 -13.72 -8.53 -12.77
N GLY A 64 -15.04 -8.56 -12.73
CA GLY A 64 -15.83 -9.40 -11.84
C GLY A 64 -16.03 -8.83 -10.42
N PHE A 65 -15.66 -7.58 -10.20
CA PHE A 65 -15.93 -6.89 -8.93
C PHE A 65 -17.32 -6.22 -8.96
N ASN A 66 -17.84 -5.92 -7.78
CA ASN A 66 -19.09 -5.19 -7.63
C ASN A 66 -18.82 -3.77 -7.18
N LYS A 67 -19.30 -2.79 -7.96
CA LYS A 67 -19.09 -1.36 -7.67
C LYS A 67 -19.72 -0.87 -6.36
N TYR A 68 -20.70 -1.57 -5.82
CA TYR A 68 -21.38 -1.17 -4.57
C TYR A 68 -20.82 -1.90 -3.35
N PHE A 69 -20.40 -3.16 -3.50
CA PHE A 69 -20.07 -4.03 -2.37
C PHE A 69 -18.60 -4.44 -2.32
N CYS A 70 -17.88 -4.32 -3.45
CA CYS A 70 -16.49 -4.76 -3.52
C CYS A 70 -15.73 -3.97 -4.58
N LYS A 71 -15.22 -2.81 -4.21
CA LYS A 71 -14.34 -2.03 -5.10
C LYS A 71 -12.90 -2.49 -4.99
N PRO A 72 -12.12 -2.48 -6.09
CA PRO A 72 -10.70 -2.83 -6.06
C PRO A 72 -9.89 -1.99 -5.06
N GLU A 73 -10.23 -0.71 -4.87
CA GLU A 73 -9.54 0.17 -3.91
C GLU A 73 -9.66 -0.30 -2.45
N TRP A 74 -10.71 -1.07 -2.11
CA TRP A 74 -10.92 -1.61 -0.77
C TRP A 74 -10.04 -2.80 -0.43
N LEU A 75 -9.31 -3.35 -1.41
CA LEU A 75 -8.25 -4.33 -1.16
C LEU A 75 -7.10 -3.73 -0.33
N ILE A 76 -6.99 -2.41 -0.33
CA ILE A 76 -6.07 -1.70 0.57
C ILE A 76 -6.86 -1.25 1.80
N CYS A 77 -6.54 -1.86 2.94
CA CYS A 77 -7.19 -1.54 4.20
C CYS A 77 -6.80 -0.12 4.66
N SER A 78 -7.69 0.84 4.48
CA SER A 78 -7.53 2.23 4.94
C SER A 78 -8.27 2.50 6.26
N VAL A 79 -9.31 1.73 6.55
CA VAL A 79 -10.12 1.82 7.77
C VAL A 79 -10.17 0.43 8.41
N PHE A 80 -9.85 0.37 9.69
CA PHE A 80 -9.88 -0.88 10.45
C PHE A 80 -10.96 -0.80 11.53
N GLY A 81 -11.89 -1.78 11.52
CA GLY A 81 -12.95 -1.88 12.52
C GLY A 81 -12.38 -2.32 13.88
N VAL A 82 -12.73 -1.58 14.92
CA VAL A 82 -12.33 -1.93 16.29
C VAL A 82 -13.50 -2.62 16.98
N CYS A 83 -13.27 -3.85 17.46
CA CYS A 83 -14.29 -4.59 18.20
C CYS A 83 -14.61 -3.91 19.54
N PRO A 84 -15.88 -3.94 19.98
CA PRO A 84 -16.29 -3.36 21.24
C PRO A 84 -15.66 -4.11 22.44
N PRO A 85 -15.56 -3.47 23.63
CA PRO A 85 -14.97 -4.08 24.84
C PRO A 85 -15.63 -5.41 25.25
N SER A 86 -16.90 -5.60 24.95
CA SER A 86 -17.64 -6.85 25.25
C SER A 86 -17.06 -8.07 24.51
N VAL A 87 -16.46 -7.88 23.33
CA VAL A 87 -15.80 -8.95 22.56
C VAL A 87 -14.38 -9.23 23.03
N ARG A 88 -13.75 -8.27 23.72
CA ARG A 88 -12.38 -8.35 24.27
C ARG A 88 -12.34 -7.95 25.75
N PRO A 89 -13.07 -8.67 26.61
CA PRO A 89 -13.17 -8.30 28.01
C PRO A 89 -11.82 -8.45 28.72
N SER A 90 -11.53 -7.56 29.64
CA SER A 90 -10.40 -7.72 30.54
C SER A 90 -10.77 -8.67 31.68
N VAL A 91 -9.84 -9.54 32.05
CA VAL A 91 -10.00 -10.54 33.10
C VAL A 91 -9.15 -10.15 34.31
N ARG A 92 -9.66 -10.39 35.53
CA ARG A 92 -8.86 -10.28 36.75
C ARG A 92 -8.19 -11.61 37.01
N SER A 93 -6.88 -11.59 37.19
CA SER A 93 -6.09 -12.73 37.66
C SER A 93 -6.30 -12.96 39.15
N ASP A 94 -5.95 -14.15 39.63
CA ASP A 94 -6.01 -14.54 41.05
C ASP A 94 -5.24 -13.56 41.99
N ASN A 95 -4.21 -12.93 41.44
CA ASN A 95 -3.40 -11.89 42.11
C ASN A 95 -4.03 -10.49 42.08
N ASN A 96 -5.31 -10.36 41.75
CA ASN A 96 -6.04 -9.12 41.60
C ASN A 96 -5.47 -8.14 40.53
N THR A 97 -4.55 -8.61 39.68
CA THR A 97 -4.02 -7.86 38.54
C THR A 97 -4.99 -7.97 37.37
N ARG A 98 -5.23 -6.84 36.70
CA ARG A 98 -6.08 -6.81 35.51
C ARG A 98 -5.26 -7.21 34.27
N MET A 99 -5.71 -8.25 33.60
CA MET A 99 -5.12 -8.70 32.32
C MET A 99 -6.03 -8.26 31.17
N GLU A 100 -5.43 -7.62 30.20
CA GLU A 100 -6.13 -7.23 28.98
C GLU A 100 -6.07 -8.37 27.94
N ASP A 101 -7.10 -8.46 27.12
CA ASP A 101 -7.18 -9.41 26.02
C ASP A 101 -6.08 -9.16 24.97
N ASP A 102 -5.61 -10.23 24.31
CA ASP A 102 -4.59 -10.16 23.25
C ASP A 102 -5.03 -9.26 22.10
N LEU A 103 -6.32 -9.23 21.75
CA LEU A 103 -6.86 -8.30 20.77
C LEU A 103 -6.62 -6.84 21.17
N THR A 104 -6.75 -6.50 22.45
CA THR A 104 -6.47 -5.16 22.95
C THR A 104 -4.99 -4.80 22.78
N HIS A 105 -4.08 -5.74 23.09
CA HIS A 105 -2.66 -5.53 22.86
C HIS A 105 -2.33 -5.28 21.38
N LYS A 106 -2.90 -6.07 20.46
CA LYS A 106 -2.70 -5.89 19.02
C LYS A 106 -3.25 -4.57 18.50
N LEU A 107 -4.41 -4.14 18.97
CA LEU A 107 -4.96 -2.84 18.62
C LEU A 107 -4.08 -1.68 19.13
N CYS A 108 -3.52 -1.81 20.32
CA CYS A 108 -2.57 -0.84 20.87
C CYS A 108 -1.28 -0.78 20.01
N ASP A 109 -0.78 -1.93 19.58
CA ASP A 109 0.41 -2.00 18.71
C ASP A 109 0.15 -1.32 17.36
N ILE A 110 -1.01 -1.53 16.76
CA ILE A 110 -1.42 -0.87 15.52
C ILE A 110 -1.43 0.66 15.72
N ILE A 111 -2.02 1.15 16.81
CA ILE A 111 -2.08 2.59 17.10
C ILE A 111 -0.68 3.17 17.30
N LYS A 112 0.18 2.50 18.07
CA LYS A 112 1.57 2.94 18.30
C LYS A 112 2.35 3.00 16.99
N THR A 113 2.23 1.97 16.14
CA THR A 113 2.90 1.91 14.85
C THR A 113 2.40 3.00 13.90
N ASN A 114 1.08 3.25 13.86
CA ASN A 114 0.50 4.33 13.07
C ASN A 114 0.98 5.72 13.51
N ARG A 115 1.08 5.96 14.81
CA ARG A 115 1.64 7.22 15.34
C ARG A 115 3.09 7.40 14.92
N THR A 116 3.90 6.35 15.03
CA THR A 116 5.31 6.37 14.60
C THR A 116 5.43 6.61 13.10
N LEU A 117 4.60 5.95 12.29
CA LEU A 117 4.56 6.16 10.84
C LEU A 117 4.20 7.61 10.51
N LYS A 118 3.14 8.14 11.12
CA LYS A 118 2.71 9.53 10.94
C LYS A 118 3.83 10.52 11.26
N SER A 119 4.50 10.34 12.39
CA SER A 119 5.63 11.19 12.80
C SER A 119 6.77 11.14 11.77
N LYS A 120 7.14 9.93 11.30
CA LYS A 120 8.20 9.77 10.29
C LYS A 120 7.82 10.36 8.94
N LEU A 121 6.55 10.29 8.54
CA LEU A 121 6.08 10.92 7.30
C LEU A 121 6.11 12.44 7.39
N GLN A 122 5.77 13.01 8.54
CA GLN A 122 5.86 14.45 8.77
C GLN A 122 7.31 14.96 8.83
N GLN A 123 8.23 14.16 9.35
CA GLN A 123 9.67 14.49 9.41
C GLN A 123 10.39 14.33 8.07
N LYS A 124 9.85 13.59 7.11
CA LYS A 124 10.39 13.55 5.76
C LYS A 124 10.18 14.91 5.11
N SER A 125 11.18 15.78 5.23
CA SER A 125 11.39 16.89 4.31
C SER A 125 11.10 16.47 2.88
N PRO A 126 10.57 17.36 2.03
CA PRO A 126 10.32 17.05 0.63
C PRO A 126 11.59 16.43 0.07
N LYS A 127 11.49 15.22 -0.49
CA LYS A 127 12.61 14.55 -1.14
C LYS A 127 13.23 15.59 -2.07
N LYS A 128 14.45 16.03 -1.78
CA LYS A 128 15.21 16.83 -2.74
C LYS A 128 15.23 16.01 -4.02
N VAL A 129 14.45 16.42 -5.00
CA VAL A 129 14.45 15.79 -6.32
C VAL A 129 15.82 16.13 -6.90
N ILE A 130 16.71 15.16 -6.86
CA ILE A 130 18.04 15.32 -7.46
C ILE A 130 17.84 15.15 -8.95
N TRP A 131 17.82 16.26 -9.66
CA TRP A 131 17.78 16.26 -11.10
C TRP A 131 19.17 15.97 -11.65
N PHE A 132 19.28 14.97 -12.51
CA PHE A 132 20.48 14.70 -13.28
C PHE A 132 20.24 15.20 -14.72
N LYS A 133 21.09 16.10 -15.18
CA LYS A 133 21.17 16.49 -16.57
C LYS A 133 22.56 16.11 -17.08
N ASN A 134 22.61 15.25 -18.10
CA ASN A 134 23.88 14.74 -18.70
C ASN A 134 24.81 14.09 -17.66
N GLY A 135 24.26 13.28 -16.74
CA GLY A 135 25.05 12.58 -15.74
C GLY A 135 25.65 13.44 -14.62
N LYS A 136 25.41 14.75 -14.63
CA LYS A 136 25.87 15.68 -13.57
C LYS A 136 24.72 16.11 -12.67
N ARG A 137 24.98 16.10 -11.35
CA ARG A 137 24.04 16.56 -10.31
C ARG A 137 23.81 18.06 -10.44
N ILE A 138 22.55 18.49 -10.53
CA ILE A 138 22.19 19.92 -10.48
C ILE A 138 21.69 20.19 -9.06
N ASN A 139 22.30 21.17 -8.38
CA ASN A 139 21.88 21.66 -7.07
C ASN A 139 20.66 22.57 -7.20
#